data_795244c75dc204732d88f90e4bf3ec99
#
_entry.id   795244c75dc204732d88f90e4bf3ec99
#
_cell.length_a   1.000
_cell.length_b   1.000
_cell.length_c   1.000
_cell.angle_alpha   90.00
_cell.angle_beta   90.00
_cell.angle_gamma   90.00
#
_symmetry.space_group_name_H-M   'P 1'
#
loop_
_entity.id
_entity.type
_entity.pdbx_description
1 polymer ?
#
loop_
_entity_poly.entity_id
_entity_poly.type
_entity_poly.pdbx_seq_one_letter_code
_entity_poly.pdbx_strand_id
1 'polypeptide(L)'
;MSTIRTDEHDDLRTTVRAFLARYAPAHDVRIWDESGTYPENLFREIARLGWYDVVTGDDTADETAGLLITLCEEIGRASSDLVALFNLNLSGLRDLHRWGTPEQRETYAAPVLAGAARLSIAVSEPDVGSDAASVTTRAERSADGWIVNGQKTYCEGAGLPGAVMELVARVGGGGRKRDQLAVFLVPVDHPGVEVRRMPALGRNISGIYEVFLRDVALPATALLGAPGQGWQILKERLVLERIMISSGFLGSVAAVIDLTVHYANEREQFGKALSAYQGVTLPLAEMFVRLDAARCAVRRSADRFDAGLPCEVESTMAKYLSGQLYAESSALAMQIQGAYGYVRDHALPMHHSDGIIARVVAGPPSVQLDFIARSMGLGASR
;
A
#
# COMPACT_ATOMS: atom_id res chain seq x y z
N MET A 1 -24.04 18.57 -4.08
CA MET A 1 -22.74 19.29 -4.10
C MET A 1 -22.51 19.79 -2.67
N SER A 2 -21.71 19.09 -1.89
CA SER A 2 -21.54 19.36 -0.47
C SER A 2 -20.30 20.23 -0.26
N THR A 3 -20.52 21.50 0.11
CA THR A 3 -19.50 22.47 0.51
C THR A 3 -19.03 22.28 1.97
N ILE A 4 -19.65 21.36 2.73
CA ILE A 4 -19.36 21.11 4.13
C ILE A 4 -18.12 20.22 4.33
N ARG A 5 -17.68 19.51 3.30
CA ARG A 5 -16.62 18.48 3.38
C ARG A 5 -15.18 19.00 3.29
N THR A 6 -14.93 20.25 2.94
CA THR A 6 -13.60 20.82 2.87
C THR A 6 -13.02 21.14 4.23
N ASP A 7 -13.79 21.68 5.14
CA ASP A 7 -13.32 22.15 6.45
C ASP A 7 -12.92 20.97 7.36
N GLU A 8 -13.71 19.87 7.38
CA GLU A 8 -13.41 18.67 8.19
C GLU A 8 -12.14 17.94 7.69
N HIS A 9 -11.95 17.85 6.37
CA HIS A 9 -10.73 17.28 5.80
C HIS A 9 -9.50 18.15 6.07
N ASP A 10 -9.62 19.47 6.12
CA ASP A 10 -8.53 20.39 6.42
C ASP A 10 -8.14 20.34 7.90
N ASP A 11 -9.10 20.18 8.81
CA ASP A 11 -8.84 19.94 10.23
C ASP A 11 -8.15 18.59 10.45
N LEU A 12 -8.60 17.54 9.75
CA LEU A 12 -7.94 16.23 9.78
C LEU A 12 -6.50 16.32 9.26
N ARG A 13 -6.26 17.01 8.13
CA ARG A 13 -4.90 17.23 7.60
C ARG A 13 -4.00 17.90 8.62
N THR A 14 -4.50 18.94 9.27
CA THR A 14 -3.75 19.69 10.29
C THR A 14 -3.41 18.80 11.48
N THR A 15 -4.36 18.00 11.94
CA THR A 15 -4.17 17.04 13.03
C THR A 15 -3.13 15.97 12.68
N VAL A 16 -3.24 15.38 11.48
CA VAL A 16 -2.30 14.34 11.01
C VAL A 16 -0.89 14.91 10.84
N ARG A 17 -0.73 16.12 10.30
CA ARG A 17 0.57 16.79 10.20
C ARG A 17 1.21 17.03 11.55
N ALA A 18 0.44 17.51 12.53
CA ALA A 18 0.94 17.71 13.90
C ALA A 18 1.36 16.38 14.55
N PHE A 19 0.58 15.32 14.33
CA PHE A 19 0.90 13.97 14.78
C PHE A 19 2.21 13.46 14.14
N LEU A 20 2.34 13.55 12.81
CA LEU A 20 3.53 13.08 12.09
C LEU A 20 4.77 13.91 12.45
N ALA A 21 4.65 15.21 12.65
CA ALA A 21 5.76 16.05 13.12
C ALA A 21 6.31 15.56 14.48
N ARG A 22 5.48 14.97 15.32
CA ARG A 22 5.87 14.42 16.63
C ARG A 22 6.37 12.98 16.56
N TYR A 23 5.71 12.10 15.80
CA TYR A 23 5.94 10.67 15.84
C TYR A 23 6.68 10.10 14.62
N ALA A 24 6.81 10.87 13.56
CA ALA A 24 7.53 10.54 12.33
C ALA A 24 8.26 11.78 11.76
N PRO A 25 9.09 12.47 12.56
CA PRO A 25 9.87 13.60 12.05
C PRO A 25 10.80 13.12 10.93
N ALA A 26 11.06 13.98 9.94
CA ALA A 26 11.80 13.61 8.73
C ALA A 26 13.17 12.95 8.99
N HIS A 27 13.85 13.38 10.05
CA HIS A 27 15.12 12.77 10.49
C HIS A 27 14.94 11.31 10.89
N ASP A 28 13.92 11.00 11.69
CA ASP A 28 13.67 9.64 12.18
C ASP A 28 13.22 8.72 11.05
N VAL A 29 12.36 9.22 10.14
CA VAL A 29 11.91 8.46 8.96
C VAL A 29 13.11 8.05 8.11
N ARG A 30 14.08 8.95 7.89
CA ARG A 30 15.31 8.64 7.18
C ARG A 30 16.13 7.56 7.89
N ILE A 31 16.28 7.65 9.21
CA ILE A 31 16.99 6.62 10.00
C ILE A 31 16.28 5.27 9.90
N TRP A 32 14.95 5.24 9.98
CA TRP A 32 14.19 4.00 9.82
C TRP A 32 14.37 3.38 8.43
N ASP A 33 14.36 4.21 7.37
CA ASP A 33 14.64 3.72 6.02
C ASP A 33 16.07 3.18 5.89
N GLU A 34 17.09 3.90 6.37
CA GLU A 34 18.49 3.47 6.29
C GLU A 34 18.78 2.19 7.08
N SER A 35 18.19 2.06 8.26
CA SER A 35 18.39 0.91 9.15
C SER A 35 17.43 -0.25 8.91
N GLY A 36 16.37 -0.01 8.15
CA GLY A 36 15.28 -0.98 7.99
C GLY A 36 14.52 -1.25 9.27
N THR A 37 14.35 -0.22 10.09
CA THR A 37 13.70 -0.32 11.40
C THR A 37 12.20 -0.02 11.30
N TYR A 38 11.37 -0.93 11.79
CA TYR A 38 9.94 -0.71 11.92
C TYR A 38 9.65 0.28 13.05
N PRO A 39 8.89 1.37 12.82
CA PRO A 39 8.61 2.41 13.81
C PRO A 39 7.43 2.00 14.72
N GLU A 40 7.69 1.10 15.65
CA GLU A 40 6.67 0.50 16.51
C GLU A 40 5.85 1.53 17.29
N ASN A 41 6.50 2.58 17.81
CA ASN A 41 5.83 3.62 18.59
C ASN A 41 4.83 4.42 17.72
N LEU A 42 5.19 4.72 16.46
CA LEU A 42 4.30 5.40 15.52
C LEU A 42 3.02 4.59 15.30
N PHE A 43 3.13 3.30 14.98
CA PHE A 43 1.98 2.46 14.67
C PHE A 43 1.14 2.12 15.92
N ARG A 44 1.74 2.07 17.10
CA ARG A 44 1.02 1.97 18.37
C ARG A 44 0.18 3.21 18.64
N GLU A 45 0.72 4.39 18.39
CA GLU A 45 -0.04 5.64 18.55
C GLU A 45 -1.14 5.80 17.49
N ILE A 46 -0.91 5.36 16.25
CA ILE A 46 -1.95 5.27 15.20
C ILE A 46 -3.12 4.39 15.68
N ALA A 47 -2.82 3.22 16.23
CA ALA A 47 -3.82 2.33 16.80
C ALA A 47 -4.57 2.97 17.97
N ARG A 48 -3.83 3.60 18.91
CA ARG A 48 -4.43 4.30 20.07
C ARG A 48 -5.37 5.44 19.68
N LEU A 49 -5.12 6.10 18.56
CA LEU A 49 -5.98 7.15 18.01
C LEU A 49 -7.19 6.63 17.23
N GLY A 50 -7.32 5.31 17.08
CA GLY A 50 -8.45 4.70 16.37
C GLY A 50 -8.40 4.87 14.85
N TRP A 51 -7.23 5.16 14.24
CA TRP A 51 -7.15 5.35 12.79
C TRP A 51 -7.38 4.03 12.02
N TYR A 52 -7.24 2.89 12.68
CA TYR A 52 -7.59 1.59 12.11
C TYR A 52 -9.09 1.28 12.19
N ASP A 53 -9.84 1.93 13.08
CA ASP A 53 -11.27 1.66 13.28
C ASP A 53 -12.13 2.11 12.09
N VAL A 54 -11.59 2.98 11.23
CA VAL A 54 -12.25 3.50 10.02
C VAL A 54 -12.76 2.37 9.09
N VAL A 55 -12.09 1.21 9.09
CA VAL A 55 -12.44 0.07 8.22
C VAL A 55 -13.20 -1.06 8.94
N THR A 56 -13.47 -0.92 10.24
CA THR A 56 -14.15 -1.94 11.05
C THR A 56 -15.61 -1.60 11.37
N GLY A 57 -16.08 -0.42 10.94
CA GLY A 57 -17.49 -0.03 10.98
C GLY A 57 -18.33 -0.72 9.92
N ASP A 58 -19.66 -0.52 9.98
CA ASP A 58 -20.55 -0.96 8.89
C ASP A 58 -20.12 -0.29 7.58
N ASP A 59 -20.06 -1.07 6.49
CA ASP A 59 -19.71 -0.61 5.12
C ASP A 59 -20.62 0.54 4.60
N THR A 60 -21.60 0.95 5.40
CA THR A 60 -22.52 2.06 5.15
C THR A 60 -22.09 3.38 5.79
N ALA A 61 -20.91 3.42 6.47
CA ALA A 61 -20.40 4.67 6.99
C ALA A 61 -20.03 5.58 5.80
N ASP A 62 -20.81 6.64 5.64
CA ASP A 62 -20.53 7.70 4.66
C ASP A 62 -19.08 8.20 4.87
N GLU A 63 -18.23 8.15 3.80
CA GLU A 63 -16.89 8.76 3.76
C GLU A 63 -15.67 7.92 4.25
N THR A 64 -15.76 6.60 4.36
CA THR A 64 -14.60 5.76 4.73
C THR A 64 -13.38 6.02 3.82
N ALA A 65 -13.54 5.93 2.51
CA ALA A 65 -12.44 6.16 1.58
C ALA A 65 -12.03 7.64 1.52
N GLY A 66 -12.96 8.57 1.72
CA GLY A 66 -12.68 10.00 1.83
C GLY A 66 -11.74 10.34 2.99
N LEU A 67 -11.94 9.74 4.16
CA LEU A 67 -11.04 9.88 5.31
C LEU A 67 -9.69 9.22 5.04
N LEU A 68 -9.70 8.00 4.51
CA LEU A 68 -8.47 7.23 4.24
C LEU A 68 -7.56 7.91 3.22
N ILE A 69 -8.09 8.53 2.16
CA ILE A 69 -7.24 9.28 1.21
C ILE A 69 -6.56 10.47 1.89
N THR A 70 -7.21 11.13 2.84
CA THR A 70 -6.62 12.23 3.60
C THR A 70 -5.49 11.74 4.51
N LEU A 71 -5.74 10.68 5.28
CA LEU A 71 -4.72 10.04 6.13
C LEU A 71 -3.51 9.57 5.30
N CYS A 72 -3.76 8.81 4.23
CA CYS A 72 -2.71 8.26 3.39
C CYS A 72 -1.89 9.34 2.67
N GLU A 73 -2.51 10.44 2.22
CA GLU A 73 -1.79 11.54 1.59
C GLU A 73 -0.83 12.21 2.58
N GLU A 74 -1.27 12.49 3.81
CA GLU A 74 -0.41 13.13 4.80
C GLU A 74 0.68 12.17 5.32
N ILE A 75 0.38 10.87 5.55
CA ILE A 75 1.40 9.87 5.87
C ILE A 75 2.41 9.73 4.72
N GLY A 76 1.93 9.77 3.47
CA GLY A 76 2.76 9.67 2.26
C GLY A 76 3.72 10.83 2.09
N ARG A 77 3.42 12.01 2.65
CA ARG A 77 4.37 13.14 2.70
C ARG A 77 5.61 12.81 3.53
N ALA A 78 5.46 12.00 4.56
CA ALA A 78 6.59 11.51 5.34
C ALA A 78 7.31 10.35 4.64
N SER A 79 6.56 9.33 4.20
CA SER A 79 7.09 8.20 3.43
C SER A 79 5.96 7.36 2.82
N SER A 80 6.10 6.95 1.57
CA SER A 80 5.19 5.98 0.94
C SER A 80 5.32 4.57 1.53
N ASP A 81 6.43 4.25 2.18
CA ASP A 81 6.65 2.98 2.87
C ASP A 81 5.83 2.92 4.18
N LEU A 82 5.71 4.02 4.90
CA LEU A 82 4.79 4.12 6.05
C LEU A 82 3.32 3.95 5.62
N VAL A 83 2.95 4.47 4.44
CA VAL A 83 1.61 4.23 3.86
C VAL A 83 1.41 2.76 3.54
N ALA A 84 2.41 2.06 3.04
CA ALA A 84 2.31 0.64 2.75
C ALA A 84 2.01 -0.18 4.01
N LEU A 85 2.72 0.08 5.11
CA LEU A 85 2.46 -0.56 6.41
C LEU A 85 1.07 -0.23 6.95
N PHE A 86 0.65 1.03 6.86
CA PHE A 86 -0.68 1.45 7.26
C PHE A 86 -1.77 0.75 6.44
N ASN A 87 -1.60 0.71 5.11
CA ASN A 87 -2.49 0.05 4.18
C ASN A 87 -2.58 -1.47 4.40
N LEU A 88 -1.47 -2.16 4.68
CA LEU A 88 -1.48 -3.61 4.96
C LEU A 88 -2.37 -3.94 6.15
N ASN A 89 -2.25 -3.17 7.25
CA ASN A 89 -3.10 -3.35 8.42
C ASN A 89 -4.56 -3.04 8.13
N LEU A 90 -4.85 -1.91 7.49
CA LEU A 90 -6.22 -1.51 7.16
C LEU A 90 -6.91 -2.50 6.23
N SER A 91 -6.22 -2.92 5.16
CA SER A 91 -6.80 -3.86 4.21
C SER A 91 -7.07 -5.21 4.84
N GLY A 92 -6.14 -5.73 5.67
CA GLY A 92 -6.36 -6.99 6.36
C GLY A 92 -7.42 -6.90 7.47
N LEU A 93 -7.50 -5.78 8.19
CA LEU A 93 -8.59 -5.54 9.15
C LEU A 93 -9.97 -5.53 8.46
N ARG A 94 -10.05 -4.89 7.29
CA ARG A 94 -11.28 -4.89 6.49
C ARG A 94 -11.63 -6.29 6.00
N ASP A 95 -10.64 -7.06 5.54
CA ASP A 95 -10.86 -8.44 5.10
C ASP A 95 -11.33 -9.31 6.26
N LEU A 96 -10.73 -9.19 7.45
CA LEU A 96 -11.18 -9.85 8.67
C LEU A 96 -12.60 -9.41 9.09
N HIS A 97 -12.92 -8.14 8.97
CA HIS A 97 -14.24 -7.62 9.29
C HIS A 97 -15.30 -8.20 8.34
N ARG A 98 -15.01 -8.23 7.05
CA ARG A 98 -15.96 -8.63 5.99
C ARG A 98 -16.11 -10.15 5.83
N TRP A 99 -15.01 -10.89 5.94
CA TRP A 99 -14.93 -12.31 5.63
C TRP A 99 -14.63 -13.19 6.84
N GLY A 100 -14.13 -12.61 7.92
CA GLY A 100 -13.72 -13.32 9.12
C GLY A 100 -14.88 -13.70 10.04
N THR A 101 -14.68 -14.79 10.76
CA THR A 101 -15.57 -15.19 11.86
C THR A 101 -15.34 -14.29 13.09
N PRO A 102 -16.26 -14.25 14.06
CA PRO A 102 -16.04 -13.54 15.34
C PRO A 102 -14.76 -13.99 16.04
N GLU A 103 -14.46 -15.28 16.04
CA GLU A 103 -13.23 -15.84 16.61
C GLU A 103 -11.96 -15.33 15.90
N GLN A 104 -11.99 -15.27 14.56
CA GLN A 104 -10.87 -14.72 13.78
C GLN A 104 -10.66 -13.23 14.04
N ARG A 105 -11.73 -12.47 14.20
CA ARG A 105 -11.64 -11.05 14.54
C ARG A 105 -11.02 -10.86 15.93
N GLU A 106 -11.42 -11.65 16.92
CA GLU A 106 -10.84 -11.61 18.25
C GLU A 106 -9.37 -12.02 18.25
N THR A 107 -9.02 -13.07 17.51
CA THR A 107 -7.66 -13.62 17.49
C THR A 107 -6.67 -12.74 16.71
N TYR A 108 -7.09 -12.19 15.56
CA TYR A 108 -6.19 -11.53 14.62
C TYR A 108 -6.43 -10.03 14.47
N ALA A 109 -7.70 -9.56 14.49
CA ALA A 109 -7.97 -8.13 14.33
C ALA A 109 -7.75 -7.36 15.64
N ALA A 110 -8.21 -7.86 16.77
CA ALA A 110 -8.08 -7.16 18.04
C ALA A 110 -6.62 -6.83 18.42
N PRO A 111 -5.61 -7.70 18.26
CA PRO A 111 -4.21 -7.34 18.49
C PRO A 111 -3.68 -6.25 17.53
N VAL A 112 -4.16 -6.21 16.28
CA VAL A 112 -3.76 -5.16 15.31
C VAL A 112 -4.38 -3.82 15.69
N LEU A 113 -5.65 -3.80 16.08
CA LEU A 113 -6.34 -2.61 16.59
C LEU A 113 -5.69 -2.07 17.87
N ALA A 114 -5.09 -2.95 18.68
CA ALA A 114 -4.30 -2.58 19.86
C ALA A 114 -2.84 -2.18 19.54
N GLY A 115 -2.40 -2.25 18.28
CA GLY A 115 -1.03 -1.98 17.85
C GLY A 115 -0.01 -3.04 18.24
N ALA A 116 -0.45 -4.21 18.72
CA ALA A 116 0.40 -5.32 19.19
C ALA A 116 0.77 -6.31 18.07
N ALA A 117 -0.01 -6.40 17.01
CA ALA A 117 0.23 -7.26 15.86
C ALA A 117 0.15 -6.49 14.54
N ARG A 118 0.50 -7.13 13.43
CA ARG A 118 0.51 -6.56 12.08
C ARG A 118 -0.06 -7.56 11.09
N LEU A 119 -0.68 -7.03 10.03
CA LEU A 119 -1.14 -7.84 8.91
C LEU A 119 -0.20 -7.66 7.72
N SER A 120 -0.01 -8.71 6.98
CA SER A 120 0.74 -8.75 5.73
C SER A 120 -0.04 -9.57 4.72
N ILE A 121 0.33 -9.51 3.44
CA ILE A 121 -0.28 -10.34 2.40
C ILE A 121 0.79 -11.09 1.62
N ALA A 122 0.55 -12.36 1.33
CA ALA A 122 1.45 -13.23 0.61
C ALA A 122 0.74 -13.86 -0.62
N VAL A 123 0.91 -13.24 -1.78
CA VAL A 123 0.26 -13.64 -3.05
C VAL A 123 1.29 -14.16 -4.04
N SER A 124 2.24 -13.31 -4.43
CA SER A 124 3.22 -13.58 -5.49
C SER A 124 4.13 -14.76 -5.17
N GLU A 125 4.57 -15.46 -6.21
CA GLU A 125 5.51 -16.57 -6.15
C GLU A 125 6.67 -16.30 -7.12
N PRO A 126 7.81 -17.00 -7.04
CA PRO A 126 8.94 -16.76 -7.94
C PRO A 126 8.55 -16.71 -9.43
N ASP A 127 7.64 -17.57 -9.87
CA ASP A 127 7.19 -17.67 -11.25
C ASP A 127 5.80 -17.06 -11.50
N VAL A 128 5.15 -16.48 -10.48
CA VAL A 128 3.78 -15.98 -10.55
C VAL A 128 3.66 -14.59 -9.92
N GLY A 129 3.50 -13.57 -10.76
CA GLY A 129 3.24 -12.19 -10.33
C GLY A 129 1.90 -11.67 -10.85
N SER A 130 1.88 -11.12 -12.06
CA SER A 130 0.68 -10.53 -12.66
C SER A 130 -0.47 -11.51 -12.89
N ASP A 131 -0.20 -12.79 -13.12
CA ASP A 131 -1.21 -13.85 -13.21
C ASP A 131 -1.44 -14.51 -11.83
N ALA A 132 -1.89 -13.72 -10.86
CA ALA A 132 -2.10 -14.17 -9.48
C ALA A 132 -3.06 -15.39 -9.36
N ALA A 133 -3.89 -15.63 -10.35
CA ALA A 133 -4.73 -16.82 -10.40
C ALA A 133 -3.95 -18.12 -10.61
N SER A 134 -2.69 -18.04 -11.04
CA SER A 134 -1.82 -19.19 -11.34
C SER A 134 -0.89 -19.60 -10.19
N VAL A 135 -1.08 -19.07 -8.96
CA VAL A 135 -0.28 -19.47 -7.79
C VAL A 135 -0.26 -20.98 -7.62
N THR A 136 0.87 -21.50 -7.18
CA THR A 136 1.16 -22.93 -7.04
C THR A 136 1.22 -23.41 -5.58
N THR A 137 1.38 -22.50 -4.63
CA THR A 137 1.27 -22.79 -3.20
C THR A 137 -0.05 -23.51 -2.95
N ARG A 138 -0.01 -24.66 -2.27
CA ARG A 138 -1.15 -25.56 -2.07
C ARG A 138 -1.52 -25.65 -0.61
N ALA A 139 -2.82 -25.72 -0.35
CA ALA A 139 -3.40 -26.07 0.93
C ALA A 139 -4.25 -27.33 0.74
N GLU A 140 -3.87 -28.41 1.40
CA GLU A 140 -4.55 -29.71 1.34
C GLU A 140 -5.31 -29.96 2.65
N ARG A 141 -6.48 -30.54 2.55
CA ARG A 141 -7.27 -30.90 3.73
C ARG A 141 -6.54 -31.98 4.52
N SER A 142 -6.50 -31.81 5.85
CA SER A 142 -6.08 -32.80 6.82
C SER A 142 -7.24 -33.16 7.77
N ALA A 143 -7.01 -34.09 8.71
CA ALA A 143 -8.03 -34.46 9.69
C ALA A 143 -8.44 -33.25 10.57
N ASP A 144 -7.46 -32.39 10.93
CA ASP A 144 -7.66 -31.30 11.90
C ASP A 144 -7.70 -29.92 11.24
N GLY A 145 -7.60 -29.83 9.91
CA GLY A 145 -7.59 -28.55 9.21
C GLY A 145 -6.93 -28.59 7.84
N TRP A 146 -5.77 -27.97 7.70
CA TRP A 146 -5.06 -27.81 6.44
C TRP A 146 -3.55 -28.00 6.59
N ILE A 147 -2.90 -28.55 5.58
CA ILE A 147 -1.44 -28.56 5.43
C ILE A 147 -1.10 -27.69 4.24
N VAL A 148 -0.25 -26.67 4.46
CA VAL A 148 0.14 -25.72 3.44
C VAL A 148 1.60 -25.88 3.08
N ASN A 149 1.88 -25.98 1.77
CA ASN A 149 3.21 -26.10 1.20
C ASN A 149 3.39 -25.13 0.03
N GLY A 150 4.54 -24.48 -0.07
CA GLY A 150 4.87 -23.58 -1.18
C GLY A 150 5.91 -22.55 -0.84
N GLN A 151 6.01 -21.55 -1.71
CA GLN A 151 6.91 -20.41 -1.54
C GLN A 151 6.21 -19.14 -2.00
N LYS A 152 6.35 -18.07 -1.23
CA LYS A 152 5.90 -16.73 -1.59
C LYS A 152 7.09 -15.78 -1.69
N THR A 153 6.99 -14.79 -2.55
CA THR A 153 8.02 -13.78 -2.75
C THR A 153 7.44 -12.38 -2.76
N TYR A 154 8.29 -11.40 -2.47
CA TYR A 154 7.90 -9.98 -2.38
C TYR A 154 6.80 -9.70 -1.37
N CYS A 155 6.78 -10.46 -0.26
CA CYS A 155 5.82 -10.28 0.82
C CYS A 155 6.25 -9.09 1.69
N GLU A 156 5.58 -7.96 1.54
CA GLU A 156 5.88 -6.75 2.29
C GLU A 156 5.42 -6.90 3.74
N GLY A 157 6.29 -6.56 4.70
CA GLY A 157 5.96 -6.61 6.13
C GLY A 157 5.91 -8.02 6.75
N ALA A 158 6.10 -9.10 5.98
CA ALA A 158 5.97 -10.47 6.48
C ALA A 158 6.98 -10.84 7.57
N GLY A 159 8.15 -10.20 7.60
CA GLY A 159 9.17 -10.47 8.63
C GLY A 159 9.09 -9.55 9.85
N LEU A 160 8.06 -8.73 9.98
CA LEU A 160 7.88 -7.87 11.14
C LEU A 160 7.40 -8.68 12.36
N PRO A 161 7.81 -8.29 13.58
CA PRO A 161 7.39 -8.98 14.79
C PRO A 161 5.87 -9.04 14.94
N GLY A 162 5.32 -10.22 15.24
CA GLY A 162 3.88 -10.44 15.41
C GLY A 162 3.06 -10.30 14.11
N ALA A 163 3.70 -10.44 12.95
CA ALA A 163 2.99 -10.40 11.68
C ALA A 163 2.13 -11.66 11.48
N VAL A 164 0.94 -11.45 10.92
CA VAL A 164 0.04 -12.51 10.44
C VAL A 164 -0.15 -12.30 8.94
N MET A 165 0.15 -13.32 8.15
CA MET A 165 0.02 -13.26 6.70
C MET A 165 -1.38 -13.72 6.26
N GLU A 166 -2.02 -12.93 5.41
CA GLU A 166 -3.10 -13.37 4.54
C GLU A 166 -2.47 -14.09 3.35
N LEU A 167 -2.32 -15.41 3.50
CA LEU A 167 -1.66 -16.27 2.54
C LEU A 167 -2.64 -16.76 1.49
N VAL A 168 -2.39 -16.47 0.23
CA VAL A 168 -3.17 -17.00 -0.90
C VAL A 168 -2.62 -18.35 -1.30
N ALA A 169 -3.46 -19.38 -1.26
CA ALA A 169 -3.11 -20.73 -1.65
C ALA A 169 -4.21 -21.36 -2.51
N ARG A 170 -3.82 -22.37 -3.27
CA ARG A 170 -4.74 -23.19 -4.04
C ARG A 170 -5.30 -24.32 -3.17
N VAL A 171 -6.62 -24.44 -3.15
CA VAL A 171 -7.35 -25.53 -2.49
C VAL A 171 -7.94 -26.44 -3.57
N GLY A 172 -7.55 -27.66 -3.67
CA GLY A 172 -8.05 -28.76 -4.50
C GLY A 172 -8.88 -28.45 -5.74
N GLY A 173 -9.30 -29.45 -6.48
CA GLY A 173 -10.47 -29.34 -7.35
C GLY A 173 -10.24 -29.14 -8.83
N GLY A 174 -11.33 -29.10 -9.57
CA GLY A 174 -11.45 -28.78 -10.99
C GLY A 174 -12.03 -27.38 -11.19
N GLY A 175 -12.20 -26.93 -12.43
CA GLY A 175 -12.76 -25.65 -12.76
C GLY A 175 -11.69 -24.59 -13.07
N ARG A 176 -12.10 -23.32 -13.06
CA ARG A 176 -11.19 -22.22 -13.40
C ARG A 176 -10.17 -22.00 -12.27
N LYS A 177 -8.94 -21.63 -12.60
CA LYS A 177 -7.84 -21.39 -11.64
C LYS A 177 -8.25 -20.47 -10.49
N ARG A 178 -8.98 -19.41 -10.79
CA ARG A 178 -9.45 -18.40 -9.80
C ARG A 178 -10.45 -18.97 -8.78
N ASP A 179 -11.23 -19.97 -9.18
CA ASP A 179 -12.25 -20.58 -8.32
C ASP A 179 -11.62 -21.61 -7.34
N GLN A 180 -10.32 -21.85 -7.43
CA GLN A 180 -9.54 -22.73 -6.56
C GLN A 180 -8.72 -21.97 -5.52
N LEU A 181 -8.82 -20.65 -5.46
CA LEU A 181 -8.05 -19.85 -4.50
C LEU A 181 -8.77 -19.73 -3.17
N ALA A 182 -7.98 -19.76 -2.11
CA ALA A 182 -8.41 -19.47 -0.75
C ALA A 182 -7.36 -18.57 -0.06
N VAL A 183 -7.78 -17.88 0.99
CA VAL A 183 -6.92 -17.06 1.84
C VAL A 183 -6.82 -17.70 3.22
N PHE A 184 -5.61 -17.85 3.74
CA PHE A 184 -5.35 -18.40 5.07
C PHE A 184 -4.66 -17.37 5.95
N LEU A 185 -5.06 -17.28 7.20
CA LEU A 185 -4.40 -16.47 8.22
C LEU A 185 -3.28 -17.29 8.83
N VAL A 186 -2.04 -16.91 8.52
CA VAL A 186 -0.82 -17.65 8.91
C VAL A 186 0.09 -16.79 9.77
N PRO A 187 0.23 -17.08 11.08
CA PRO A 187 1.24 -16.42 11.90
C PRO A 187 2.65 -16.71 11.36
N VAL A 188 3.51 -15.69 11.31
CA VAL A 188 4.87 -15.83 10.75
C VAL A 188 5.81 -16.64 11.66
N ASP A 189 5.49 -16.75 12.92
CA ASP A 189 6.22 -17.53 13.92
C ASP A 189 5.86 -19.03 13.93
N HIS A 190 4.99 -19.48 13.02
CA HIS A 190 4.64 -20.90 12.90
C HIS A 190 5.89 -21.74 12.52
N PRO A 191 6.13 -22.90 13.16
CA PRO A 191 7.36 -23.69 12.97
C PRO A 191 7.64 -24.10 11.50
N GLY A 192 6.60 -24.26 10.68
CA GLY A 192 6.72 -24.58 9.24
C GLY A 192 6.95 -23.36 8.35
N VAL A 193 7.03 -22.15 8.89
CA VAL A 193 7.22 -20.90 8.16
C VAL A 193 8.65 -20.40 8.33
N GLU A 194 9.36 -20.19 7.23
CA GLU A 194 10.67 -19.55 7.22
C GLU A 194 10.55 -18.25 6.42
N VAL A 195 10.92 -17.12 7.02
CA VAL A 195 10.87 -15.79 6.40
C VAL A 195 12.29 -15.25 6.22
N ARG A 196 12.63 -14.83 5.00
CA ARG A 196 13.94 -14.26 4.66
C ARG A 196 13.79 -12.88 4.07
N ARG A 197 14.47 -11.89 4.65
CA ARG A 197 14.50 -10.54 4.10
C ARG A 197 15.25 -10.50 2.77
N MET A 198 14.67 -9.87 1.76
CA MET A 198 15.30 -9.62 0.47
C MET A 198 15.93 -8.23 0.48
N PRO A 199 17.19 -8.07 0.05
CA PRO A 199 17.75 -6.75 -0.21
C PRO A 199 16.97 -6.07 -1.34
N ALA A 200 16.32 -4.96 -1.04
CA ALA A 200 15.52 -4.19 -1.99
C ALA A 200 16.08 -2.77 -2.16
N LEU A 201 15.72 -2.11 -3.26
CA LEU A 201 16.14 -0.73 -3.53
C LEU A 201 15.44 0.27 -2.60
N GLY A 202 14.17 0.03 -2.28
CA GLY A 202 13.31 0.80 -1.40
C GLY A 202 12.43 -0.13 -0.56
N ARG A 203 11.44 0.40 0.12
CA ARG A 203 10.63 -0.35 1.08
C ARG A 203 11.46 -0.92 2.22
N ASN A 204 12.39 -0.12 2.71
CA ASN A 204 13.32 -0.58 3.74
C ASN A 204 12.67 -0.63 5.13
N ILE A 205 11.70 0.22 5.42
CA ILE A 205 10.99 0.25 6.72
C ILE A 205 10.07 -0.96 6.86
N SER A 206 9.26 -1.26 5.84
CA SER A 206 8.38 -2.43 5.81
C SER A 206 9.13 -3.73 5.57
N GLY A 207 10.20 -3.66 4.80
CA GLY A 207 10.95 -4.81 4.33
C GLY A 207 10.18 -5.64 3.30
N ILE A 208 10.92 -6.25 2.40
CA ILE A 208 10.43 -7.19 1.40
C ILE A 208 10.97 -8.58 1.72
N TYR A 209 10.13 -9.60 1.69
CA TYR A 209 10.50 -10.93 2.16
C TYR A 209 10.14 -12.05 1.19
N GLU A 210 10.96 -13.12 1.22
CA GLU A 210 10.57 -14.45 0.77
C GLU A 210 10.01 -15.23 1.95
N VAL A 211 9.01 -16.06 1.68
CA VAL A 211 8.35 -16.90 2.68
C VAL A 211 8.32 -18.34 2.16
N PHE A 212 8.95 -19.25 2.90
CA PHE A 212 8.95 -20.67 2.61
C PHE A 212 8.00 -21.38 3.56
N LEU A 213 7.15 -22.23 3.01
CA LEU A 213 6.09 -22.95 3.70
C LEU A 213 6.35 -24.45 3.56
N ARG A 214 6.62 -25.13 4.68
CA ARG A 214 6.92 -26.56 4.71
C ARG A 214 6.04 -27.25 5.74
N ASP A 215 5.08 -28.02 5.26
CA ASP A 215 4.12 -28.74 6.07
C ASP A 215 3.48 -27.89 7.16
N VAL A 216 3.09 -26.66 6.79
CA VAL A 216 2.45 -25.70 7.71
C VAL A 216 1.07 -26.22 8.08
N ALA A 217 0.95 -26.77 9.30
CA ALA A 217 -0.28 -27.32 9.83
C ALA A 217 -1.16 -26.19 10.39
N LEU A 218 -2.26 -25.90 9.73
CA LEU A 218 -3.20 -24.86 10.12
C LEU A 218 -4.53 -25.48 10.58
N PRO A 219 -5.15 -24.94 11.65
CA PRO A 219 -6.49 -25.34 12.04
C PRO A 219 -7.51 -24.96 10.96
N ALA A 220 -8.67 -25.60 10.98
CA ALA A 220 -9.76 -25.28 10.04
C ALA A 220 -10.18 -23.80 10.12
N THR A 221 -10.07 -23.20 11.29
CA THR A 221 -10.34 -21.79 11.59
C THR A 221 -9.35 -20.81 10.98
N ALA A 222 -8.21 -21.25 10.40
CA ALA A 222 -7.28 -20.37 9.71
C ALA A 222 -7.75 -19.92 8.33
N LEU A 223 -8.76 -20.59 7.74
CA LEU A 223 -9.33 -20.22 6.46
C LEU A 223 -10.20 -18.96 6.59
N LEU A 224 -9.85 -17.90 5.88
CA LEU A 224 -10.65 -16.68 5.79
C LEU A 224 -11.75 -16.85 4.72
N GLY A 225 -13.00 -16.66 5.10
CA GLY A 225 -14.14 -16.94 4.22
C GLY A 225 -14.33 -18.44 3.96
N ALA A 226 -14.52 -18.83 2.69
CA ALA A 226 -14.72 -20.22 2.29
C ALA A 226 -13.74 -20.66 1.18
N PRO A 227 -13.53 -21.96 0.99
CA PRO A 227 -12.73 -22.49 -0.12
C PRO A 227 -13.25 -21.96 -1.47
N GLY A 228 -12.36 -21.45 -2.33
CA GLY A 228 -12.71 -20.88 -3.63
C GLY A 228 -13.07 -19.39 -3.62
N GLN A 229 -13.24 -18.77 -2.46
CA GLN A 229 -13.50 -17.32 -2.35
C GLN A 229 -12.26 -16.42 -2.41
N GLY A 230 -11.05 -17.00 -2.43
CA GLY A 230 -9.80 -16.22 -2.38
C GLY A 230 -9.68 -15.18 -3.48
N TRP A 231 -10.16 -15.48 -4.70
CA TRP A 231 -10.14 -14.50 -5.78
C TRP A 231 -11.07 -13.31 -5.53
N GLN A 232 -12.24 -13.55 -4.93
CA GLN A 232 -13.19 -12.49 -4.59
C GLN A 232 -12.61 -11.60 -3.49
N ILE A 233 -12.05 -12.17 -2.43
CA ILE A 233 -11.38 -11.43 -1.34
C ILE A 233 -10.29 -10.53 -1.91
N LEU A 234 -9.39 -11.08 -2.75
CA LEU A 234 -8.33 -10.30 -3.38
C LEU A 234 -8.84 -9.15 -4.26
N LYS A 235 -9.90 -9.37 -5.02
CA LYS A 235 -10.48 -8.32 -5.87
C LYS A 235 -11.04 -7.16 -5.05
N GLU A 236 -11.81 -7.47 -4.02
CA GLU A 236 -12.43 -6.46 -3.17
C GLU A 236 -11.38 -5.67 -2.38
N ARG A 237 -10.37 -6.37 -1.85
CA ARG A 237 -9.21 -5.74 -1.21
C ARG A 237 -8.51 -4.76 -2.14
N LEU A 238 -8.21 -5.19 -3.37
CA LEU A 238 -7.39 -4.44 -4.32
C LEU A 238 -8.00 -3.09 -4.71
N VAL A 239 -9.32 -2.93 -4.65
CA VAL A 239 -10.00 -1.66 -4.94
C VAL A 239 -9.63 -0.59 -3.92
N LEU A 240 -9.87 -0.86 -2.63
CA LEU A 240 -9.58 0.10 -1.56
C LEU A 240 -8.06 0.30 -1.40
N GLU A 241 -7.29 -0.77 -1.49
CA GLU A 241 -5.83 -0.70 -1.48
C GLU A 241 -5.28 0.26 -2.54
N ARG A 242 -5.77 0.19 -3.79
CA ARG A 242 -5.36 1.12 -4.85
C ARG A 242 -5.72 2.57 -4.55
N ILE A 243 -6.88 2.83 -3.95
CA ILE A 243 -7.29 4.18 -3.54
C ILE A 243 -6.31 4.72 -2.50
N MET A 244 -6.02 3.95 -1.44
CA MET A 244 -5.16 4.35 -0.34
C MET A 244 -3.71 4.59 -0.80
N ILE A 245 -3.09 3.61 -1.47
CA ILE A 245 -1.70 3.77 -1.92
C ILE A 245 -1.54 4.87 -2.96
N SER A 246 -2.56 5.09 -3.82
CA SER A 246 -2.55 6.19 -4.77
C SER A 246 -2.47 7.54 -4.07
N SER A 247 -3.27 7.72 -3.03
CA SER A 247 -3.23 8.93 -2.22
C SER A 247 -1.88 9.11 -1.52
N GLY A 248 -1.33 8.03 -0.95
CA GLY A 248 0.00 8.04 -0.35
C GLY A 248 1.10 8.44 -1.33
N PHE A 249 1.04 7.93 -2.57
CA PHE A 249 1.99 8.35 -3.61
C PHE A 249 1.86 9.84 -3.95
N LEU A 250 0.64 10.39 -3.98
CA LEU A 250 0.45 11.83 -4.22
C LEU A 250 0.96 12.67 -3.05
N GLY A 251 0.86 12.17 -1.82
CA GLY A 251 1.52 12.78 -0.65
C GLY A 251 3.04 12.85 -0.82
N SER A 252 3.65 11.75 -1.26
CA SER A 252 5.09 11.70 -1.56
C SER A 252 5.48 12.62 -2.72
N VAL A 253 4.66 12.71 -3.78
CA VAL A 253 4.87 13.69 -4.86
C VAL A 253 4.86 15.12 -4.33
N ALA A 254 3.89 15.45 -3.47
CA ALA A 254 3.82 16.77 -2.84
C ALA A 254 5.08 17.08 -2.02
N ALA A 255 5.57 16.13 -1.23
CA ALA A 255 6.82 16.28 -0.48
C ALA A 255 8.03 16.48 -1.40
N VAL A 256 8.13 15.72 -2.48
CA VAL A 256 9.20 15.86 -3.49
C VAL A 256 9.19 17.24 -4.14
N ILE A 257 8.00 17.77 -4.47
CA ILE A 257 7.84 19.12 -5.01
C ILE A 257 8.34 20.16 -3.99
N ASP A 258 7.85 20.07 -2.73
CA ASP A 258 8.21 21.03 -1.68
C ASP A 258 9.73 21.05 -1.42
N LEU A 259 10.35 19.88 -1.29
CA LEU A 259 11.80 19.72 -1.13
C LEU A 259 12.58 20.35 -2.30
N THR A 260 12.09 20.16 -3.53
CA THR A 260 12.77 20.66 -4.72
C THR A 260 12.58 22.16 -4.91
N VAL A 261 11.41 22.69 -4.60
CA VAL A 261 11.13 24.12 -4.61
C VAL A 261 11.99 24.84 -3.57
N HIS A 262 12.07 24.30 -2.35
CA HIS A 262 12.94 24.86 -1.29
C HIS A 262 14.38 24.90 -1.76
N TYR A 263 14.93 23.78 -2.24
CA TYR A 263 16.29 23.72 -2.76
C TYR A 263 16.52 24.70 -3.93
N ALA A 264 15.59 24.79 -4.89
CA ALA A 264 15.73 25.68 -6.04
C ALA A 264 15.74 27.16 -5.67
N ASN A 265 15.07 27.56 -4.59
CA ASN A 265 15.07 28.92 -4.09
C ASN A 265 16.37 29.30 -3.35
N GLU A 266 17.00 28.34 -2.69
CA GLU A 266 18.22 28.60 -1.91
C GLU A 266 19.52 28.40 -2.71
N ARG A 267 19.51 27.42 -3.64
CA ARG A 267 20.70 27.09 -4.42
C ARG A 267 20.96 28.09 -5.53
N GLU A 268 22.11 28.71 -5.52
CA GLU A 268 22.56 29.62 -6.58
C GLU A 268 23.59 28.95 -7.51
N GLN A 269 23.42 29.16 -8.80
CA GLN A 269 24.40 28.82 -9.85
C GLN A 269 24.38 29.91 -10.94
N PHE A 270 25.55 30.21 -11.51
CA PHE A 270 25.72 31.26 -12.52
C PHE A 270 25.16 32.62 -12.07
N GLY A 271 25.31 32.93 -10.78
CA GLY A 271 25.01 34.26 -10.19
C GLY A 271 23.51 34.46 -9.86
N LYS A 272 22.69 33.47 -9.89
CA LYS A 272 21.25 33.55 -9.49
C LYS A 272 20.70 32.22 -8.96
N ALA A 273 19.62 32.29 -8.20
CA ALA A 273 18.93 31.12 -7.70
C ALA A 273 18.46 30.20 -8.83
N LEU A 274 18.42 28.88 -8.59
CA LEU A 274 17.92 27.93 -9.58
C LEU A 274 16.47 28.22 -9.97
N SER A 275 15.66 28.73 -9.05
CA SER A 275 14.28 29.17 -9.30
C SER A 275 14.15 30.33 -10.30
N ALA A 276 15.24 31.00 -10.68
CA ALA A 276 15.24 32.03 -11.73
C ALA A 276 15.38 31.45 -13.15
N TYR A 277 15.54 30.12 -13.29
CA TYR A 277 15.71 29.47 -14.59
C TYR A 277 14.42 28.75 -15.00
N GLN A 278 13.89 29.05 -16.20
CA GLN A 278 12.70 28.39 -16.75
C GLN A 278 12.88 26.88 -16.92
N GLY A 279 14.10 26.40 -17.17
CA GLY A 279 14.42 24.97 -17.20
C GLY A 279 14.22 24.25 -15.87
N VAL A 280 14.07 24.99 -14.76
CA VAL A 280 13.74 24.47 -13.42
C VAL A 280 12.26 24.72 -13.08
N THR A 281 11.79 25.95 -13.29
CA THR A 281 10.45 26.36 -12.83
C THR A 281 9.32 25.73 -13.63
N LEU A 282 9.46 25.60 -14.97
CA LEU A 282 8.40 25.05 -15.81
C LEU A 282 8.14 23.56 -15.53
N PRO A 283 9.18 22.69 -15.44
CA PRO A 283 8.95 21.30 -15.04
C PRO A 283 8.34 21.15 -13.64
N LEU A 284 8.71 21.96 -12.65
CA LEU A 284 8.11 21.95 -11.32
C LEU A 284 6.64 22.37 -11.35
N ALA A 285 6.30 23.40 -12.13
CA ALA A 285 4.91 23.82 -12.31
C ALA A 285 4.08 22.73 -13.00
N GLU A 286 4.63 22.01 -13.99
CA GLU A 286 3.97 20.87 -14.63
C GLU A 286 3.71 19.73 -13.64
N MET A 287 4.71 19.39 -12.80
CA MET A 287 4.51 18.40 -11.75
C MET A 287 3.35 18.77 -10.83
N PHE A 288 3.26 20.04 -10.42
CA PHE A 288 2.19 20.53 -9.56
C PHE A 288 0.80 20.43 -10.22
N VAL A 289 0.68 20.80 -11.49
CA VAL A 289 -0.57 20.65 -12.27
C VAL A 289 -0.98 19.18 -12.36
N ARG A 290 -0.04 18.29 -12.64
CA ARG A 290 -0.31 16.86 -12.74
C ARG A 290 -0.66 16.24 -11.39
N LEU A 291 -0.09 16.74 -10.28
CA LEU A 291 -0.45 16.33 -8.93
C LEU A 291 -1.91 16.66 -8.63
N ASP A 292 -2.36 17.87 -8.94
CA ASP A 292 -3.75 18.28 -8.73
C ASP A 292 -4.73 17.45 -9.55
N ALA A 293 -4.42 17.23 -10.84
CA ALA A 293 -5.21 16.37 -11.71
C ALA A 293 -5.30 14.92 -11.18
N ALA A 294 -4.20 14.37 -10.68
CA ALA A 294 -4.18 13.02 -10.11
C ALA A 294 -4.97 12.92 -8.78
N ARG A 295 -4.95 13.97 -7.95
CA ARG A 295 -5.82 14.07 -6.76
C ARG A 295 -7.30 14.00 -7.12
N CYS A 296 -7.72 14.67 -8.19
CA CYS A 296 -9.11 14.57 -8.69
C CYS A 296 -9.47 13.13 -9.07
N ALA A 297 -8.57 12.38 -9.69
CA ALA A 297 -8.81 10.97 -10.04
C ALA A 297 -8.91 10.07 -8.80
N VAL A 298 -8.05 10.26 -7.79
CA VAL A 298 -8.11 9.54 -6.51
C VAL A 298 -9.42 9.87 -5.79
N ARG A 299 -9.77 11.15 -5.67
CA ARG A 299 -11.00 11.60 -5.03
C ARG A 299 -12.24 10.99 -5.68
N ARG A 300 -12.31 11.01 -7.02
CA ARG A 300 -13.41 10.39 -7.76
C ARG A 300 -13.55 8.90 -7.45
N SER A 301 -12.44 8.17 -7.30
CA SER A 301 -12.51 6.74 -6.96
C SER A 301 -12.97 6.52 -5.52
N ALA A 302 -12.55 7.38 -4.57
CA ALA A 302 -13.01 7.35 -3.19
C ALA A 302 -14.50 7.67 -3.07
N ASP A 303 -14.97 8.73 -3.72
CA ASP A 303 -16.40 9.12 -3.71
C ASP A 303 -17.31 8.00 -4.27
N ARG A 304 -16.85 7.27 -5.29
CA ARG A 304 -17.59 6.13 -5.83
C ARG A 304 -17.59 4.94 -4.89
N PHE A 305 -16.46 4.69 -4.22
CA PHE A 305 -16.35 3.63 -3.22
C PHE A 305 -17.31 3.89 -2.05
N ASP A 306 -17.29 5.10 -1.49
CA ASP A 306 -18.15 5.51 -0.37
C ASP A 306 -19.65 5.49 -0.76
N ALA A 307 -19.96 5.75 -2.02
CA ALA A 307 -21.32 5.62 -2.56
C ALA A 307 -21.74 4.16 -2.86
N GLY A 308 -20.89 3.15 -2.57
CA GLY A 308 -21.17 1.75 -2.91
C GLY A 308 -21.25 1.44 -4.41
N LEU A 309 -20.70 2.33 -5.25
CA LEU A 309 -20.72 2.17 -6.71
C LEU A 309 -19.48 1.38 -7.20
N PRO A 310 -19.60 0.60 -8.29
CA PRO A 310 -18.43 -0.02 -8.91
C PRO A 310 -17.35 1.02 -9.22
N CYS A 311 -16.12 0.78 -8.75
CA CYS A 311 -15.01 1.74 -8.89
C CYS A 311 -13.65 1.07 -9.21
N GLU A 312 -13.67 -0.16 -9.71
CA GLU A 312 -12.46 -0.91 -10.09
C GLU A 312 -11.67 -0.18 -11.19
N VAL A 313 -12.38 0.43 -12.15
CA VAL A 313 -11.75 1.19 -13.25
C VAL A 313 -11.14 2.47 -12.70
N GLU A 314 -11.88 3.22 -11.91
CA GLU A 314 -11.45 4.49 -11.34
C GLU A 314 -10.25 4.30 -10.39
N SER A 315 -10.29 3.28 -9.51
CA SER A 315 -9.15 2.97 -8.62
C SER A 315 -7.92 2.52 -9.40
N THR A 316 -8.11 1.80 -10.53
CA THR A 316 -7.02 1.42 -11.42
C THR A 316 -6.42 2.63 -12.14
N MET A 317 -7.27 3.58 -12.62
CA MET A 317 -6.80 4.84 -13.23
C MET A 317 -6.03 5.69 -12.21
N ALA A 318 -6.56 5.85 -10.98
CA ALA A 318 -5.92 6.59 -9.91
C ALA A 318 -4.53 6.03 -9.61
N LYS A 319 -4.42 4.70 -9.48
CA LYS A 319 -3.15 4.02 -9.21
C LYS A 319 -2.15 4.15 -10.38
N TYR A 320 -2.61 4.05 -11.61
CA TYR A 320 -1.77 4.25 -12.78
C TYR A 320 -1.18 5.66 -12.78
N LEU A 321 -2.03 6.69 -12.65
CA LEU A 321 -1.61 8.09 -12.68
C LEU A 321 -0.66 8.44 -11.54
N SER A 322 -1.00 8.06 -10.31
CA SER A 322 -0.20 8.39 -9.12
C SER A 322 1.16 7.68 -9.13
N GLY A 323 1.21 6.39 -9.53
CA GLY A 323 2.46 5.64 -9.58
C GLY A 323 3.40 6.14 -10.68
N GLN A 324 2.89 6.52 -11.86
CA GLN A 324 3.70 7.14 -12.91
C GLN A 324 4.22 8.50 -12.46
N LEU A 325 3.33 9.34 -11.91
CA LEU A 325 3.71 10.68 -11.47
C LEU A 325 4.77 10.64 -10.37
N TYR A 326 4.67 9.73 -9.41
CA TYR A 326 5.66 9.62 -8.33
C TYR A 326 7.05 9.24 -8.87
N ALA A 327 7.13 8.23 -9.74
CA ALA A 327 8.39 7.83 -10.36
C ALA A 327 9.03 8.97 -11.18
N GLU A 328 8.23 9.66 -12.00
CA GLU A 328 8.70 10.75 -12.85
C GLU A 328 9.11 11.98 -12.04
N SER A 329 8.30 12.35 -11.02
CA SER A 329 8.56 13.51 -10.16
C SER A 329 9.83 13.33 -9.35
N SER A 330 10.03 12.15 -8.75
CA SER A 330 11.23 11.87 -7.98
C SER A 330 12.49 11.86 -8.85
N ALA A 331 12.43 11.34 -10.07
CA ALA A 331 13.54 11.36 -11.01
C ALA A 331 13.88 12.80 -11.46
N LEU A 332 12.86 13.62 -11.75
CA LEU A 332 13.06 15.02 -12.12
C LEU A 332 13.65 15.83 -10.95
N ALA A 333 13.18 15.60 -9.73
CA ALA A 333 13.73 16.22 -8.53
C ALA A 333 15.21 15.87 -8.32
N MET A 334 15.60 14.60 -8.52
CA MET A 334 16.99 14.15 -8.51
C MET A 334 17.82 14.91 -9.54
N GLN A 335 17.30 15.10 -10.75
CA GLN A 335 17.99 15.86 -11.81
C GLN A 335 18.18 17.35 -11.42
N ILE A 336 17.15 17.98 -10.84
CA ILE A 336 17.22 19.40 -10.44
C ILE A 336 18.20 19.59 -9.27
N GLN A 337 18.19 18.71 -8.27
CA GLN A 337 19.06 18.81 -7.10
C GLN A 337 20.47 18.29 -7.37
N GLY A 338 20.68 17.52 -8.46
CA GLY A 338 21.99 17.00 -8.86
C GLY A 338 22.61 16.12 -7.76
N ALA A 339 23.92 16.27 -7.51
CA ALA A 339 24.63 15.49 -6.52
C ALA A 339 24.09 15.65 -5.09
N TYR A 340 23.50 16.80 -4.76
CA TYR A 340 22.86 17.03 -3.47
C TYR A 340 21.68 16.07 -3.24
N GLY A 341 20.81 15.91 -4.22
CA GLY A 341 19.67 14.97 -4.14
C GLY A 341 20.08 13.49 -4.17
N TYR A 342 21.32 13.16 -4.57
CA TYR A 342 21.80 11.78 -4.69
C TYR A 342 22.38 11.21 -3.38
N VAL A 343 22.72 12.06 -2.41
CA VAL A 343 23.35 11.67 -1.13
C VAL A 343 22.25 11.26 -0.14
N ARG A 344 22.47 10.17 0.59
CA ARG A 344 21.48 9.62 1.54
C ARG A 344 21.20 10.50 2.77
N ASP A 345 21.98 11.56 2.99
CA ASP A 345 21.72 12.54 4.05
C ASP A 345 20.44 13.36 3.85
N HIS A 346 19.77 13.17 2.71
CA HIS A 346 18.53 13.84 2.32
C HIS A 346 17.38 12.82 2.10
N ALA A 347 16.14 13.30 2.17
CA ALA A 347 14.96 12.46 1.98
C ALA A 347 14.73 12.04 0.51
N LEU A 348 15.29 12.77 -0.46
CA LEU A 348 14.99 12.54 -1.88
C LEU A 348 15.40 11.14 -2.39
N PRO A 349 16.57 10.55 -2.02
CA PRO A 349 16.90 9.18 -2.42
C PRO A 349 15.88 8.13 -1.99
N MET A 350 15.34 8.25 -0.78
CA MET A 350 14.24 7.41 -0.28
C MET A 350 12.98 7.57 -1.16
N HIS A 351 12.55 8.80 -1.41
CA HIS A 351 11.41 9.05 -2.30
C HIS A 351 11.66 8.55 -3.72
N HIS A 352 12.89 8.60 -4.22
CA HIS A 352 13.20 8.13 -5.57
C HIS A 352 13.12 6.59 -5.66
N SER A 353 13.71 5.86 -4.71
CA SER A 353 13.63 4.40 -4.68
C SER A 353 12.18 3.91 -4.53
N ASP A 354 11.40 4.56 -3.68
CA ASP A 354 9.99 4.27 -3.49
C ASP A 354 9.13 4.69 -4.71
N GLY A 355 9.52 5.74 -5.41
CA GLY A 355 8.89 6.14 -6.68
C GLY A 355 9.00 5.06 -7.76
N ILE A 356 10.12 4.34 -7.80
CA ILE A 356 10.31 3.22 -8.75
C ILE A 356 9.33 2.09 -8.45
N ILE A 357 9.22 1.64 -7.20
CA ILE A 357 8.32 0.55 -6.82
C ILE A 357 6.84 0.95 -6.94
N ALA A 358 6.50 2.23 -6.85
CA ALA A 358 5.14 2.72 -7.03
C ALA A 358 4.53 2.34 -8.39
N ARG A 359 5.35 2.07 -9.40
CA ARG A 359 4.90 1.56 -10.71
C ARG A 359 4.61 0.05 -10.72
N VAL A 360 5.08 -0.69 -9.73
CA VAL A 360 5.05 -2.17 -9.71
C VAL A 360 3.94 -2.69 -8.79
N VAL A 361 3.83 -2.17 -7.57
CA VAL A 361 2.87 -2.66 -6.56
C VAL A 361 1.41 -2.50 -7.01
N ALA A 362 0.53 -3.35 -6.51
CA ALA A 362 -0.91 -3.39 -6.82
C ALA A 362 -1.22 -3.47 -8.33
N GLY A 363 -0.30 -4.06 -9.09
CA GLY A 363 -0.35 -4.28 -10.53
C GLY A 363 0.50 -3.30 -11.33
N PRO A 364 1.37 -3.80 -12.22
CA PRO A 364 2.20 -2.95 -13.09
C PRO A 364 1.37 -2.23 -14.17
N PRO A 365 1.90 -1.17 -14.81
CA PRO A 365 1.19 -0.37 -15.81
C PRO A 365 0.55 -1.17 -16.94
N SER A 366 1.22 -2.22 -17.41
CA SER A 366 0.69 -3.09 -18.48
C SER A 366 -0.59 -3.81 -18.08
N VAL A 367 -0.68 -4.31 -16.83
CA VAL A 367 -1.87 -4.97 -16.29
C VAL A 367 -3.00 -3.95 -16.08
N GLN A 368 -2.66 -2.76 -15.57
CA GLN A 368 -3.62 -1.69 -15.33
C GLN A 368 -4.24 -1.20 -16.64
N LEU A 369 -3.41 -0.92 -17.65
CA LEU A 369 -3.86 -0.47 -18.97
C LEU A 369 -4.66 -1.54 -19.70
N ASP A 370 -4.27 -2.83 -19.62
CA ASP A 370 -5.05 -3.93 -20.18
C ASP A 370 -6.45 -4.02 -19.53
N PHE A 371 -6.52 -3.87 -18.20
CA PHE A 371 -7.80 -3.83 -17.48
C PHE A 371 -8.69 -2.66 -17.93
N ILE A 372 -8.11 -1.46 -18.04
CA ILE A 372 -8.81 -0.27 -18.51
C ILE A 372 -9.25 -0.46 -19.98
N ALA A 373 -8.37 -0.95 -20.85
CA ALA A 373 -8.70 -1.20 -22.26
C ALA A 373 -9.89 -2.17 -22.40
N ARG A 374 -9.94 -3.22 -21.60
CA ARG A 374 -11.09 -4.15 -21.57
C ARG A 374 -12.38 -3.49 -21.10
N SER A 375 -12.31 -2.58 -20.13
CA SER A 375 -13.48 -1.81 -19.69
C SER A 375 -14.04 -0.90 -20.77
N MET A 376 -13.22 -0.51 -21.74
CA MET A 376 -13.60 0.26 -22.92
C MET A 376 -14.13 -0.62 -24.08
N GLY A 377 -14.17 -1.95 -23.91
CA GLY A 377 -14.55 -2.90 -24.95
C GLY A 377 -13.41 -3.29 -25.90
N LEU A 378 -12.15 -2.96 -25.57
CA LEU A 378 -10.96 -3.36 -26.33
C LEU A 378 -10.40 -4.69 -25.84
N GLY A 379 -9.82 -5.47 -26.75
CA GLY A 379 -9.22 -6.77 -26.45
C GLY A 379 -10.20 -7.96 -26.57
N ALA A 380 -9.66 -9.17 -26.77
CA ALA A 380 -10.47 -10.37 -26.86
C ALA A 380 -11.07 -10.73 -25.48
N SER A 381 -12.35 -11.08 -25.45
CA SER A 381 -12.96 -11.74 -24.29
C SER A 381 -12.28 -13.10 -24.07
N ARG A 382 -11.53 -13.25 -23.00
CA ARG A 382 -10.99 -14.55 -22.55
C ARG A 382 -11.91 -15.21 -21.55
#